data_faa2bab57cd21beedc24b7874874b8b3
#
_entry.id   faa2bab57cd21beedc24b7874874b8b3
#
_cell.length_a   1.000
_cell.length_b   1.000
_cell.length_c   1.000
_cell.angle_alpha   90.00
_cell.angle_beta   90.00
_cell.angle_gamma   90.00
#
_symmetry.space_group_name_H-M   'P 1'
#
loop_
_entity.id
_entity.type
_entity.pdbx_description
1 polymer ?
#
loop_
_entity_poly.entity_id
_entity_poly.type
_entity_poly.pdbx_seq_one_letter_code
_entity_poly.pdbx_strand_id
1 'polypeptide(L)'
;MEQMIPGFLEEMLKKQYGEEVFAKILAGYQARRPVTLRVNPLKADRNTVEQALTGAGIAFKNVSWYEDAMIIEGAREPEIQELPIYKEGGIYLQSLSSMLPPLFLGPKAGESVLDMAAAPGGKTTQMAAMTGNQAQITACEKNKARSEKLKYNLEKQGASGTYVMVEDARKLDDFFSFDRILLDAPCSGSGTV
;
A
#
# COMPACT_ATOMS: atom_id res chain seq x y z
N MET A 1 -16.73 0.82 21.29
CA MET A 1 -16.33 -0.55 21.67
C MET A 1 -14.82 -0.51 21.90
N GLU A 2 -14.39 -0.77 23.12
CA GLU A 2 -12.96 -0.95 23.40
C GLU A 2 -12.49 -2.16 22.60
N GLN A 3 -11.49 -1.94 21.77
CA GLN A 3 -10.85 -3.00 21.00
C GLN A 3 -10.02 -3.83 21.99
N MET A 4 -10.59 -4.92 22.49
CA MET A 4 -9.90 -5.82 23.42
C MET A 4 -8.89 -6.68 22.66
N ILE A 5 -7.63 -6.60 23.04
CA ILE A 5 -6.60 -7.51 22.54
C ILE A 5 -6.95 -8.93 23.01
N PRO A 6 -6.84 -9.95 22.11
CA PRO A 6 -7.02 -11.35 22.54
C PRO A 6 -6.09 -11.72 23.70
N GLY A 7 -6.62 -12.42 24.72
CA GLY A 7 -5.89 -12.70 25.96
C GLY A 7 -4.53 -13.40 25.75
N PHE A 8 -4.45 -14.33 24.78
CA PHE A 8 -3.17 -14.98 24.44
C PHE A 8 -2.11 -13.98 23.94
N LEU A 9 -2.53 -12.94 23.17
CA LEU A 9 -1.64 -11.91 22.64
C LEU A 9 -1.20 -10.98 23.77
N GLU A 10 -2.09 -10.64 24.70
CA GLU A 10 -1.76 -9.87 25.89
C GLU A 10 -0.69 -10.54 26.72
N GLU A 11 -0.87 -11.83 27.08
CA GLU A 11 0.11 -12.60 27.85
C GLU A 11 1.46 -12.68 27.13
N MET A 12 1.46 -12.90 25.83
CA MET A 12 2.67 -12.98 25.03
C MET A 12 3.42 -11.66 25.00
N LEU A 13 2.70 -10.54 24.80
CA LEU A 13 3.29 -9.20 24.76
C LEU A 13 3.86 -8.80 26.13
N LYS A 14 3.14 -9.08 27.23
CA LYS A 14 3.63 -8.83 28.59
C LYS A 14 4.87 -9.64 28.91
N LYS A 15 4.88 -10.92 28.54
CA LYS A 15 6.05 -11.80 28.73
C LYS A 15 7.27 -11.34 27.94
N GLN A 16 7.07 -10.84 26.71
CA GLN A 16 8.15 -10.45 25.83
C GLN A 16 8.71 -9.06 26.13
N TYR A 17 7.85 -8.10 26.47
CA TYR A 17 8.21 -6.69 26.56
C TYR A 17 8.03 -6.08 27.95
N GLY A 18 7.40 -6.78 28.90
CA GLY A 18 7.06 -6.28 30.22
C GLY A 18 5.83 -5.37 30.25
N GLU A 19 5.32 -5.09 31.45
CA GLU A 19 4.08 -4.35 31.66
C GLU A 19 4.13 -2.89 31.14
N GLU A 20 5.27 -2.21 31.32
CA GLU A 20 5.40 -0.81 30.89
C GLU A 20 5.31 -0.64 29.37
N VAL A 21 6.02 -1.51 28.63
CA VAL A 21 5.99 -1.49 27.15
C VAL A 21 4.65 -1.97 26.66
N PHE A 22 4.06 -2.99 27.30
CA PHE A 22 2.72 -3.46 26.99
C PHE A 22 1.67 -2.33 27.11
N ALA A 23 1.72 -1.51 28.16
CA ALA A 23 0.80 -0.37 28.31
C ALA A 23 0.94 0.63 27.16
N LYS A 24 2.15 0.90 26.68
CA LYS A 24 2.39 1.74 25.49
C LYS A 24 1.84 1.10 24.21
N ILE A 25 2.00 -0.21 24.04
CA ILE A 25 1.42 -0.96 22.91
C ILE A 25 -0.10 -0.86 22.94
N LEU A 26 -0.72 -1.08 24.11
CA LEU A 26 -2.17 -1.00 24.28
C LEU A 26 -2.70 0.40 23.94
N ALA A 27 -2.04 1.48 24.41
CA ALA A 27 -2.37 2.83 24.04
C ALA A 27 -2.26 3.06 22.51
N GLY A 28 -1.29 2.46 21.87
CA GLY A 28 -1.13 2.49 20.40
C GLY A 28 -2.29 1.82 19.65
N TYR A 29 -2.83 0.71 20.16
CA TYR A 29 -4.02 0.07 19.59
C TYR A 29 -5.28 0.93 19.69
N GLN A 30 -5.39 1.73 20.75
CA GLN A 30 -6.51 2.65 20.96
C GLN A 30 -6.36 3.98 20.17
N ALA A 31 -5.16 4.29 19.71
CA ALA A 31 -4.90 5.50 18.97
C ALA A 31 -5.55 5.44 17.58
N ARG A 32 -6.19 6.53 17.18
CA ARG A 32 -6.74 6.67 15.83
C ARG A 32 -5.58 6.75 14.83
N ARG A 33 -5.54 5.80 13.90
CA ARG A 33 -4.55 5.82 12.82
C ARG A 33 -4.87 6.98 11.87
N PRO A 34 -3.89 7.80 11.50
CA PRO A 34 -4.09 8.81 10.48
C PRO A 34 -4.38 8.15 9.12
N VAL A 35 -5.21 8.79 8.33
CA VAL A 35 -5.35 8.41 6.92
C VAL A 35 -4.09 8.84 6.19
N THR A 36 -3.55 7.95 5.37
CA THR A 36 -2.38 8.24 4.55
C THR A 36 -2.66 7.88 3.10
N LEU A 37 -2.09 8.64 2.20
CA LEU A 37 -2.25 8.43 0.78
C LEU A 37 -0.91 8.59 0.06
N ARG A 38 -0.87 8.05 -1.14
CA ARG A 38 0.21 8.23 -2.10
C ARG A 38 -0.32 8.94 -3.34
N VAL A 39 0.35 9.98 -3.76
CA VAL A 39 0.16 10.62 -5.07
C VAL A 39 0.49 9.61 -6.17
N ASN A 40 -0.25 9.63 -7.24
CA ASN A 40 0.02 8.80 -8.40
C ASN A 40 0.50 9.66 -9.58
N PRO A 41 1.81 9.79 -9.80
CA PRO A 41 2.37 10.62 -10.87
C PRO A 41 2.03 10.16 -12.29
N LEU A 42 1.45 8.96 -12.46
CA LEU A 42 0.91 8.52 -13.76
C LEU A 42 -0.39 9.23 -14.14
N LYS A 43 -1.10 9.84 -13.18
CA LYS A 43 -2.43 10.42 -13.35
C LYS A 43 -2.52 11.89 -12.94
N ALA A 44 -1.77 12.31 -11.93
CA ALA A 44 -1.81 13.67 -11.41
C ALA A 44 -0.46 14.03 -10.81
N ASP A 45 -0.03 15.25 -11.01
CA ASP A 45 1.13 15.77 -10.29
C ASP A 45 0.76 16.14 -8.84
N ARG A 46 1.78 16.37 -8.04
CA ARG A 46 1.64 16.69 -6.63
C ARG A 46 0.84 17.97 -6.41
N ASN A 47 1.08 19.02 -7.19
CA ASN A 47 0.37 20.30 -7.06
C ASN A 47 -1.13 20.14 -7.28
N THR A 48 -1.52 19.36 -8.27
CA THR A 48 -2.92 19.03 -8.54
C THR A 48 -3.59 18.35 -7.33
N VAL A 49 -2.89 17.39 -6.69
CA VAL A 49 -3.40 16.71 -5.49
C VAL A 49 -3.51 17.68 -4.31
N GLU A 50 -2.49 18.51 -4.07
CA GLU A 50 -2.51 19.51 -2.99
C GLU A 50 -3.64 20.52 -3.16
N GLN A 51 -3.87 20.99 -4.39
CA GLN A 51 -4.99 21.88 -4.72
C GLN A 51 -6.35 21.20 -4.51
N ALA A 52 -6.48 19.94 -4.91
CA ALA A 52 -7.73 19.17 -4.71
C ALA A 52 -8.05 18.98 -3.22
N LEU A 53 -7.05 18.64 -2.39
CA LEU A 53 -7.21 18.50 -0.94
C LEU A 53 -7.54 19.84 -0.29
N THR A 54 -6.80 20.90 -0.62
CA THR A 54 -7.02 22.25 -0.08
C THR A 54 -8.39 22.79 -0.46
N GLY A 55 -8.81 22.60 -1.73
CA GLY A 55 -10.12 23.01 -2.22
C GLY A 55 -11.27 22.26 -1.53
N ALA A 56 -11.03 21.05 -1.05
CA ALA A 56 -11.97 20.28 -0.24
C ALA A 56 -11.90 20.61 1.28
N GLY A 57 -11.05 21.56 1.70
CA GLY A 57 -10.85 21.90 3.11
C GLY A 57 -10.12 20.83 3.92
N ILE A 58 -9.37 19.94 3.26
CA ILE A 58 -8.66 18.83 3.90
C ILE A 58 -7.20 19.23 4.14
N ALA A 59 -6.81 19.29 5.40
CA ALA A 59 -5.42 19.54 5.79
C ALA A 59 -4.57 18.27 5.63
N PHE A 60 -3.29 18.45 5.30
CA PHE A 60 -2.35 17.37 5.12
C PHE A 60 -0.94 17.75 5.56
N LYS A 61 -0.11 16.75 5.81
CA LYS A 61 1.33 16.86 6.08
C LYS A 61 2.14 16.05 5.08
N ASN A 62 3.27 16.59 4.70
CA ASN A 62 4.23 15.90 3.84
C ASN A 62 5.04 14.88 4.63
N VAL A 63 5.44 13.81 3.96
CA VAL A 63 6.31 12.78 4.50
C VAL A 63 7.74 13.02 3.98
N SER A 64 8.69 13.24 4.89
CA SER A 64 10.05 13.69 4.53
C SER A 64 10.87 12.67 3.73
N TRP A 65 10.57 11.37 3.85
CA TRP A 65 11.31 10.30 3.21
C TRP A 65 10.69 9.80 1.89
N TYR A 66 9.48 10.28 1.54
CA TYR A 66 8.83 9.96 0.25
C TYR A 66 7.94 11.12 -0.20
N GLU A 67 8.34 11.77 -1.28
CA GLU A 67 7.66 12.98 -1.77
C GLU A 67 6.21 12.75 -2.19
N ASP A 68 5.87 11.55 -2.69
CA ASP A 68 4.49 11.21 -3.07
C ASP A 68 3.61 10.83 -1.88
N ALA A 69 4.16 10.68 -0.68
CA ALA A 69 3.36 10.31 0.49
C ALA A 69 2.83 11.55 1.23
N MET A 70 1.58 11.44 1.69
CA MET A 70 0.90 12.46 2.50
C MET A 70 0.17 11.83 3.68
N ILE A 71 0.16 12.54 4.80
CA ILE A 71 -0.64 12.22 5.99
C ILE A 71 -1.82 13.19 6.02
N ILE A 72 -3.03 12.67 6.05
CA ILE A 72 -4.26 13.45 6.06
C ILE A 72 -4.64 13.79 7.49
N GLU A 73 -4.96 15.05 7.75
CA GLU A 73 -5.40 15.55 9.05
C GLU A 73 -6.90 15.81 9.06
N GLY A 74 -7.58 15.27 10.07
CA GLY A 74 -9.00 15.55 10.33
C GLY A 74 -10.01 14.78 9.48
N ALA A 75 -9.69 14.39 8.25
CA ALA A 75 -10.59 13.65 7.38
C ALA A 75 -10.44 12.12 7.55
N ARG A 76 -11.51 11.38 7.21
CA ARG A 76 -11.54 9.91 7.19
C ARG A 76 -11.45 9.37 5.77
N GLU A 77 -11.11 8.09 5.62
CA GLU A 77 -11.01 7.43 4.31
C GLU A 77 -12.25 7.62 3.41
N PRO A 78 -13.51 7.48 3.90
CA PRO A 78 -14.69 7.70 3.06
C PRO A 78 -14.76 9.12 2.48
N GLU A 79 -14.33 10.14 3.24
CA GLU A 79 -14.30 11.53 2.77
C GLU A 79 -13.29 11.71 1.63
N ILE A 80 -12.12 11.07 1.73
CA ILE A 80 -11.12 11.07 0.67
C ILE A 80 -11.60 10.30 -0.57
N GLN A 81 -12.32 9.19 -0.36
CA GLN A 81 -12.83 8.35 -1.45
C GLN A 81 -13.90 9.05 -2.31
N GLU A 82 -14.58 10.05 -1.76
CA GLU A 82 -15.55 10.87 -2.51
C GLU A 82 -14.89 11.91 -3.43
N LEU A 83 -13.63 12.26 -3.21
CA LEU A 83 -12.95 13.25 -4.03
C LEU A 83 -12.79 12.78 -5.49
N PRO A 84 -12.97 13.67 -6.48
CA PRO A 84 -12.71 13.36 -7.88
C PRO A 84 -11.30 12.81 -8.11
N ILE A 85 -10.28 13.42 -7.49
CA ILE A 85 -8.88 13.00 -7.60
C ILE A 85 -8.65 11.55 -7.16
N TYR A 86 -9.42 11.04 -6.18
CA TYR A 86 -9.38 9.63 -5.79
C TYR A 86 -10.10 8.74 -6.80
N LYS A 87 -11.29 9.17 -7.27
CA LYS A 87 -12.11 8.41 -8.24
C LYS A 87 -11.38 8.23 -9.58
N GLU A 88 -10.62 9.24 -9.99
CA GLU A 88 -9.82 9.27 -11.22
C GLU A 88 -8.46 8.56 -11.09
N GLY A 89 -8.08 8.15 -9.89
CA GLY A 89 -6.83 7.43 -9.65
C GLY A 89 -5.59 8.32 -9.49
N GLY A 90 -5.76 9.63 -9.27
CA GLY A 90 -4.65 10.56 -8.98
C GLY A 90 -4.00 10.34 -7.61
N ILE A 91 -4.69 9.62 -6.72
CA ILE A 91 -4.19 9.20 -5.41
C ILE A 91 -4.56 7.75 -5.11
N TYR A 92 -3.77 7.11 -4.23
CA TYR A 92 -4.03 5.78 -3.70
C TYR A 92 -3.96 5.79 -2.17
N LEU A 93 -5.00 5.32 -1.46
CA LEU A 93 -4.97 5.17 -0.02
C LEU A 93 -4.06 4.00 0.36
N GLN A 94 -2.97 4.29 1.07
CA GLN A 94 -1.93 3.32 1.39
C GLN A 94 -1.28 3.70 2.71
N SER A 95 -1.02 2.71 3.58
CA SER A 95 -0.25 2.97 4.80
C SER A 95 1.20 3.30 4.48
N LEU A 96 1.81 4.16 5.27
CA LEU A 96 3.22 4.55 5.09
C LEU A 96 4.16 3.33 5.11
N SER A 97 3.90 2.38 6.01
CA SER A 97 4.69 1.13 6.08
C SER A 97 4.58 0.30 4.80
N SER A 98 3.40 0.29 4.16
CA SER A 98 3.18 -0.43 2.90
C SER A 98 3.86 0.24 1.69
N MET A 99 4.25 1.51 1.81
CA MET A 99 4.99 2.22 0.76
C MET A 99 6.49 1.90 0.77
N LEU A 100 7.03 1.42 1.89
CA LEU A 100 8.46 1.16 2.04
C LEU A 100 9.02 0.03 1.15
N PRO A 101 8.37 -1.16 1.04
CA PRO A 101 8.94 -2.26 0.26
C PRO A 101 9.24 -1.91 -1.21
N PRO A 102 8.35 -1.24 -1.98
CA PRO A 102 8.69 -0.78 -3.33
C PRO A 102 9.84 0.22 -3.38
N LEU A 103 9.95 1.12 -2.40
CA LEU A 103 11.04 2.08 -2.33
C LEU A 103 12.39 1.39 -2.11
N PHE A 104 12.45 0.42 -1.19
CA PHE A 104 13.67 -0.37 -0.94
C PHE A 104 14.02 -1.28 -2.12
N LEU A 105 13.01 -1.84 -2.79
CA LEU A 105 13.23 -2.62 -4.00
C LEU A 105 13.84 -1.75 -5.11
N GLY A 106 13.38 -0.50 -5.24
CA GLY A 106 13.90 0.49 -6.17
C GLY A 106 13.88 0.03 -7.63
N PRO A 107 12.74 -0.37 -8.20
CA PRO A 107 12.68 -0.83 -9.59
C PRO A 107 13.05 0.30 -10.55
N LYS A 108 13.65 -0.08 -11.68
CA LYS A 108 14.10 0.87 -12.70
C LYS A 108 13.38 0.64 -14.03
N ALA A 109 13.37 1.67 -14.87
CA ALA A 109 12.89 1.56 -16.25
C ALA A 109 13.64 0.44 -17.00
N GLY A 110 12.89 -0.38 -17.74
CA GLY A 110 13.42 -1.49 -18.52
C GLY A 110 13.65 -2.79 -17.73
N GLU A 111 13.55 -2.76 -16.39
CA GLU A 111 13.67 -3.97 -15.57
C GLU A 111 12.40 -4.83 -15.62
N SER A 112 12.60 -6.14 -15.47
CA SER A 112 11.57 -7.14 -15.24
C SER A 112 11.38 -7.37 -13.74
N VAL A 113 10.16 -7.17 -13.22
CA VAL A 113 9.86 -7.18 -11.80
C VAL A 113 8.76 -8.17 -11.48
N LEU A 114 8.94 -9.01 -10.46
CA LEU A 114 7.91 -9.90 -9.93
C LEU A 114 7.35 -9.36 -8.61
N ASP A 115 6.02 -9.22 -8.52
CA ASP A 115 5.29 -9.04 -7.26
C ASP A 115 4.59 -10.35 -6.91
N MET A 116 5.11 -11.08 -5.92
CA MET A 116 4.69 -12.46 -5.61
C MET A 116 3.34 -12.56 -4.87
N ALA A 117 2.84 -11.45 -4.30
CA ALA A 117 1.58 -11.40 -3.53
C ALA A 117 0.87 -10.06 -3.74
N ALA A 118 0.55 -9.76 -5.01
CA ALA A 118 0.28 -8.42 -5.50
C ALA A 118 -1.02 -7.77 -4.99
N ALA A 119 -2.08 -8.56 -4.78
CA ALA A 119 -3.38 -7.99 -4.45
C ALA A 119 -3.40 -7.32 -3.04
N PRO A 120 -4.03 -6.15 -2.92
CA PRO A 120 -4.95 -5.50 -3.85
C PRO A 120 -4.29 -4.57 -4.90
N GLY A 121 -2.95 -4.49 -4.99
CA GLY A 121 -2.24 -3.74 -6.02
C GLY A 121 -1.52 -2.46 -5.56
N GLY A 122 -1.54 -2.12 -4.27
CA GLY A 122 -0.92 -0.89 -3.76
C GLY A 122 0.58 -0.81 -4.04
N LYS A 123 1.33 -1.90 -3.82
CA LYS A 123 2.77 -1.96 -4.10
C LYS A 123 3.06 -2.06 -5.58
N THR A 124 2.29 -2.86 -6.31
CA THR A 124 2.40 -3.01 -7.77
C THR A 124 2.18 -1.67 -8.48
N THR A 125 1.11 -0.93 -8.15
CA THR A 125 0.83 0.40 -8.73
C THR A 125 1.88 1.44 -8.34
N GLN A 126 2.48 1.31 -7.15
CA GLN A 126 3.59 2.16 -6.74
C GLN A 126 4.82 1.90 -7.60
N MET A 127 5.20 0.65 -7.83
CA MET A 127 6.32 0.30 -8.71
C MET A 127 6.11 0.77 -10.15
N ALA A 128 4.89 0.62 -10.68
CA ALA A 128 4.53 1.14 -12.00
C ALA A 128 4.68 2.67 -12.07
N ALA A 129 4.23 3.39 -11.03
CA ALA A 129 4.38 4.84 -10.94
C ALA A 129 5.85 5.28 -10.84
N MET A 130 6.63 4.65 -9.98
CA MET A 130 8.06 4.93 -9.79
C MET A 130 8.88 4.78 -11.09
N THR A 131 8.44 3.90 -11.99
CA THR A 131 9.14 3.62 -13.26
C THR A 131 8.47 4.27 -14.47
N GLY A 132 7.41 5.07 -14.27
CA GLY A 132 6.65 5.67 -15.37
C GLY A 132 6.08 4.62 -16.34
N ASN A 133 5.65 3.45 -15.84
CA ASN A 133 5.23 2.29 -16.64
C ASN A 133 6.33 1.69 -17.54
N GLN A 134 7.59 2.00 -17.31
CA GLN A 134 8.69 1.51 -18.15
C GLN A 134 9.31 0.19 -17.64
N ALA A 135 8.99 -0.26 -16.45
CA ALA A 135 9.30 -1.61 -15.99
C ALA A 135 8.21 -2.60 -16.44
N GLN A 136 8.60 -3.85 -16.70
CA GLN A 136 7.68 -4.96 -16.97
C GLN A 136 7.34 -5.66 -15.65
N ILE A 137 6.15 -5.41 -15.10
CA ILE A 137 5.79 -5.96 -13.80
C ILE A 137 4.87 -7.17 -13.98
N THR A 138 5.29 -8.33 -13.46
CA THR A 138 4.44 -9.51 -13.31
C THR A 138 3.87 -9.53 -11.91
N ALA A 139 2.55 -9.41 -11.80
CA ALA A 139 1.82 -9.33 -10.53
C ALA A 139 1.07 -10.65 -10.27
N CYS A 140 1.57 -11.48 -9.36
CA CYS A 140 0.97 -12.76 -9.00
C CYS A 140 -0.05 -12.62 -7.87
N GLU A 141 -1.21 -13.23 -8.05
CA GLU A 141 -2.22 -13.40 -7.00
C GLU A 141 -2.99 -14.71 -7.21
N LYS A 142 -2.88 -15.65 -6.29
CA LYS A 142 -3.51 -16.98 -6.42
C LYS A 142 -5.03 -16.97 -6.24
N ASN A 143 -5.57 -16.01 -5.52
CA ASN A 143 -7.00 -15.90 -5.27
C ASN A 143 -7.68 -15.12 -6.39
N LYS A 144 -8.61 -15.77 -7.12
CA LYS A 144 -9.29 -15.17 -8.27
C LYS A 144 -10.07 -13.89 -7.90
N ALA A 145 -10.78 -13.86 -6.78
CA ALA A 145 -11.53 -12.66 -6.37
C ALA A 145 -10.60 -11.48 -6.04
N ARG A 146 -9.45 -11.76 -5.39
CA ARG A 146 -8.45 -10.74 -5.11
C ARG A 146 -7.73 -10.28 -6.39
N SER A 147 -7.53 -11.17 -7.37
CA SER A 147 -6.93 -10.80 -8.65
C SER A 147 -7.82 -9.85 -9.46
N GLU A 148 -9.15 -9.98 -9.38
CA GLU A 148 -10.06 -9.02 -10.02
C GLU A 148 -9.96 -7.62 -9.37
N LYS A 149 -9.84 -7.56 -8.04
CA LYS A 149 -9.58 -6.28 -7.34
C LYS A 149 -8.23 -5.69 -7.72
N LEU A 150 -7.21 -6.52 -7.88
CA LEU A 150 -5.89 -6.12 -8.37
C LEU A 150 -6.01 -5.49 -9.77
N LYS A 151 -6.64 -6.17 -10.73
CA LYS A 151 -6.84 -5.67 -12.09
C LYS A 151 -7.55 -4.32 -12.09
N TYR A 152 -8.66 -4.20 -11.35
CA TYR A 152 -9.39 -2.95 -11.21
C TYR A 152 -8.49 -1.81 -10.69
N ASN A 153 -7.69 -2.06 -9.66
CA ASN A 153 -6.80 -1.04 -9.11
C ASN A 153 -5.66 -0.67 -10.08
N LEU A 154 -5.11 -1.62 -10.82
CA LEU A 154 -4.11 -1.37 -11.86
C LEU A 154 -4.66 -0.48 -12.96
N GLU A 155 -5.85 -0.78 -13.45
CA GLU A 155 -6.55 0.02 -14.48
C GLU A 155 -6.84 1.43 -13.96
N LYS A 156 -7.47 1.55 -12.79
CA LYS A 156 -7.78 2.82 -12.14
C LYS A 156 -6.53 3.69 -11.97
N GLN A 157 -5.42 3.09 -11.56
CA GLN A 157 -4.16 3.79 -11.32
C GLN A 157 -3.33 4.00 -12.60
N GLY A 158 -3.75 3.46 -13.74
CA GLY A 158 -3.03 3.59 -15.01
C GLY A 158 -1.71 2.82 -15.07
N ALA A 159 -1.59 1.73 -14.33
CA ALA A 159 -0.41 0.86 -14.31
C ALA A 159 -0.40 -0.08 -15.53
N SER A 160 -0.12 0.46 -16.72
CA SER A 160 -0.21 -0.26 -18.01
C SER A 160 0.93 -1.24 -18.27
N GLY A 161 2.09 -1.06 -17.63
CA GLY A 161 3.25 -1.96 -17.75
C GLY A 161 3.14 -3.23 -16.90
N THR A 162 1.92 -3.63 -16.46
CA THR A 162 1.72 -4.72 -15.51
C THR A 162 0.90 -5.86 -16.10
N TYR A 163 1.43 -7.08 -15.99
CA TYR A 163 0.74 -8.32 -16.32
C TYR A 163 0.25 -9.03 -15.05
N VAL A 164 -1.04 -9.35 -14.98
CA VAL A 164 -1.62 -10.08 -13.84
C VAL A 164 -1.64 -11.57 -14.11
N MET A 165 -0.92 -12.32 -13.29
CA MET A 165 -0.86 -13.77 -13.31
C MET A 165 -1.68 -14.35 -12.15
N VAL A 166 -2.76 -15.06 -12.47
CA VAL A 166 -3.63 -15.70 -11.46
C VAL A 166 -3.05 -17.07 -11.11
N GLU A 167 -1.96 -17.06 -10.36
CA GLU A 167 -1.20 -18.27 -10.00
C GLU A 167 -0.54 -18.07 -8.62
N ASP A 168 -0.22 -19.19 -7.98
CA ASP A 168 0.66 -19.19 -6.81
C ASP A 168 2.10 -18.97 -7.27
N ALA A 169 2.71 -17.85 -6.89
CA ALA A 169 4.07 -17.51 -7.32
C ALA A 169 5.14 -18.55 -6.96
N ARG A 170 4.86 -19.46 -5.99
CA ARG A 170 5.74 -20.57 -5.64
C ARG A 170 5.74 -21.70 -6.68
N LYS A 171 4.79 -21.64 -7.65
CA LYS A 171 4.64 -22.62 -8.73
C LYS A 171 5.03 -22.06 -10.09
N LEU A 172 5.63 -20.87 -10.12
CA LEU A 172 6.17 -20.32 -11.35
C LEU A 172 7.25 -21.27 -11.88
N ASP A 173 7.27 -21.41 -13.20
CA ASP A 173 8.28 -22.21 -13.89
C ASP A 173 9.68 -21.63 -13.68
N ASP A 174 10.69 -22.49 -13.53
CA ASP A 174 12.09 -22.13 -13.29
C ASP A 174 12.71 -21.34 -14.48
N PHE A 175 12.05 -21.30 -15.62
CA PHE A 175 12.45 -20.46 -16.76
C PHE A 175 12.12 -18.98 -16.60
N PHE A 176 11.22 -18.61 -15.66
CA PHE A 176 11.00 -17.20 -15.36
C PHE A 176 12.22 -16.60 -14.68
N SER A 177 12.65 -15.46 -15.20
CA SER A 177 13.76 -14.69 -14.64
C SER A 177 13.34 -13.23 -14.46
N PHE A 178 13.69 -12.65 -13.32
CA PHE A 178 13.34 -11.28 -12.98
C PHE A 178 14.56 -10.54 -12.42
N ASP A 179 14.69 -9.27 -12.76
CA ASP A 179 15.75 -8.41 -12.21
C ASP A 179 15.48 -8.10 -10.74
N ARG A 180 14.20 -8.00 -10.36
CA ARG A 180 13.77 -7.73 -8.99
C ARG A 180 12.55 -8.56 -8.61
N ILE A 181 12.50 -8.96 -7.34
CA ILE A 181 11.38 -9.73 -6.80
C ILE A 181 10.91 -9.08 -5.50
N LEU A 182 9.63 -8.71 -5.47
CA LEU A 182 8.94 -8.25 -4.27
C LEU A 182 8.16 -9.41 -3.64
N LEU A 183 8.50 -9.74 -2.39
CA LEU A 183 7.72 -10.67 -1.57
C LEU A 183 7.23 -9.96 -0.31
N ASP A 184 6.00 -9.47 -0.37
CA ASP A 184 5.24 -9.03 0.81
C ASP A 184 4.24 -10.13 1.17
N ALA A 185 4.74 -11.15 1.85
CA ALA A 185 4.00 -12.38 2.10
C ALA A 185 2.80 -12.15 3.02
N PRO A 186 1.67 -12.86 2.78
CA PRO A 186 0.55 -12.86 3.72
C PRO A 186 0.98 -13.33 5.10
N CYS A 187 0.54 -12.64 6.12
CA CYS A 187 0.74 -13.03 7.53
C CYS A 187 -0.59 -13.35 8.22
N SER A 188 -0.54 -13.70 9.51
CA SER A 188 -1.74 -13.99 10.32
C SER A 188 -2.68 -12.78 10.47
N GLY A 189 -2.21 -11.56 10.25
CA GLY A 189 -2.95 -10.34 10.49
C GLY A 189 -3.11 -9.99 11.98
N SER A 190 -2.43 -10.68 12.89
CA SER A 190 -2.55 -10.48 14.34
C SER A 190 -2.16 -9.06 14.81
N GLY A 191 -1.44 -8.30 14.00
CA GLY A 191 -1.12 -6.89 14.25
C GLY A 191 -2.19 -5.89 13.79
N THR A 192 -3.33 -6.37 13.26
CA THR A 192 -4.41 -5.53 12.71
C THR A 192 -5.73 -5.69 13.47
N VAL A 193 -5.67 -6.19 14.71
CA VAL A 193 -6.81 -6.30 15.62
C VAL A 193 -7.21 -4.95 16.18
#